data_cf3873e97c0aa51163d2618420c61afe
#
_entry.id   cf3873e97c0aa51163d2618420c61afe
#
_cell.length_a   1.000
_cell.length_b   1.000
_cell.length_c   1.000
_cell.angle_alpha   90.00
_cell.angle_beta   90.00
_cell.angle_gamma   90.00
#
_symmetry.space_group_name_H-M   'P 1'
#
loop_
_entity.id
_entity.type
_entity.pdbx_description
1 polymer ?
#
loop_
_entity_poly.entity_id
_entity_poly.type
_entity_poly.pdbx_seq_one_letter_code
_entity_poly.pdbx_strand_id
1 'polypeptide(L)'
;SRWNPRARSRAGALGLAQLMPATARRLGVDPFDPYQNLDGGARYLRQQYEEFGTWRLALAAYNAGPGAVQRYGGVPPYRETRNYVRVVWGS
;
A
#
# COMPACT_ATOMS: atom_id res chain seq x y z
N SER A 1 16.05 3.05 -2.72
CA SER A 1 16.70 1.74 -2.70
C SER A 1 16.63 1.09 -4.06
N ARG A 2 17.40 0.05 -4.22
CA ARG A 2 17.46 -0.65 -5.50
C ARG A 2 16.15 -1.37 -5.79
N TRP A 3 15.81 -1.44 -7.06
CA TRP A 3 14.68 -2.22 -7.50
C TRP A 3 14.93 -3.70 -7.22
N ASN A 4 14.03 -4.33 -6.49
CA ASN A 4 14.10 -5.74 -6.16
C ASN A 4 12.68 -6.28 -6.03
N PRO A 5 12.21 -7.09 -6.98
CA PRO A 5 10.82 -7.57 -6.95
C PRO A 5 10.53 -8.51 -5.79
N ARG A 6 11.55 -8.97 -5.08
CA ARG A 6 11.35 -9.82 -3.92
C ARG A 6 11.61 -9.11 -2.61
N ALA A 7 11.78 -7.79 -2.64
CA ALA A 7 11.96 -6.99 -1.43
C ALA A 7 10.75 -7.11 -0.51
N ARG A 8 11.02 -7.09 0.79
CA ARG A 8 9.97 -7.23 1.80
C ARG A 8 10.14 -6.13 2.83
N SER A 9 9.05 -5.44 3.13
CA SER A 9 9.04 -4.43 4.17
C SER A 9 8.85 -5.05 5.54
N ARG A 10 8.97 -4.23 6.60
CA ARG A 10 8.69 -4.68 7.97
C ARG A 10 7.26 -5.16 8.13
N ALA A 11 6.34 -4.55 7.42
CA ALA A 11 4.93 -4.91 7.50
C ALA A 11 4.60 -6.17 6.72
N GLY A 12 5.60 -6.80 6.09
CA GLY A 12 5.39 -8.01 5.31
C GLY A 12 4.91 -7.75 3.89
N ALA A 13 4.92 -6.50 3.43
CA ALA A 13 4.56 -6.18 2.07
C ALA A 13 5.63 -6.69 1.11
N LEU A 14 5.21 -7.17 -0.06
CA LEU A 14 6.08 -7.87 -1.00
C LEU A 14 6.11 -7.17 -2.36
N GLY A 15 7.27 -7.28 -3.05
CA GLY A 15 7.41 -6.86 -4.43
C GLY A 15 7.58 -5.37 -4.61
N LEU A 16 7.53 -4.91 -5.87
CA LEU A 16 7.77 -3.50 -6.21
C LEU A 16 6.70 -2.57 -5.64
N ALA A 17 5.45 -3.00 -5.67
CA ALA A 17 4.34 -2.21 -5.15
C ALA A 17 4.10 -2.44 -3.66
N GLN A 18 4.91 -3.27 -3.03
CA GLN A 18 4.83 -3.55 -1.59
C GLN A 18 3.44 -4.03 -1.16
N LEU A 19 2.87 -4.95 -1.97
CA LEU A 19 1.58 -5.54 -1.63
C LEU A 19 1.73 -6.53 -0.48
N MET A 20 0.82 -6.46 0.47
CA MET A 20 0.73 -7.48 1.49
C MET A 20 0.29 -8.81 0.85
N PRO A 21 0.80 -9.96 1.34
CA PRO A 21 0.45 -11.25 0.73
C PRO A 21 -1.06 -11.51 0.66
N ALA A 22 -1.79 -11.14 1.70
CA ALA A 22 -3.24 -11.33 1.70
C ALA A 22 -3.92 -10.48 0.63
N THR A 23 -3.43 -9.25 0.42
CA THR A 23 -3.95 -8.36 -0.62
C THR A 23 -3.66 -8.94 -2.00
N ALA A 24 -2.44 -9.44 -2.21
CA ALA A 24 -2.07 -10.04 -3.48
C ALA A 24 -2.96 -11.23 -3.81
N ARG A 25 -3.22 -12.10 -2.84
CA ARG A 25 -4.11 -13.24 -3.04
C ARG A 25 -5.52 -12.79 -3.41
N ARG A 26 -6.04 -11.78 -2.72
CA ARG A 26 -7.38 -11.28 -2.99
C ARG A 26 -7.50 -10.68 -4.38
N LEU A 27 -6.45 -10.02 -4.85
CA LEU A 27 -6.42 -9.44 -6.19
C LEU A 27 -6.09 -10.46 -7.27
N GLY A 28 -5.66 -11.66 -6.89
CA GLY A 28 -5.31 -12.70 -7.85
C GLY A 28 -4.00 -12.44 -8.58
N VAL A 29 -3.06 -11.75 -7.94
CA VAL A 29 -1.77 -11.43 -8.55
C VAL A 29 -0.63 -12.10 -7.81
N ASP A 30 0.48 -12.34 -8.53
CA ASP A 30 1.71 -12.86 -7.94
C ASP A 30 2.52 -11.66 -7.44
N PRO A 31 2.72 -11.54 -6.12
CA PRO A 31 3.43 -10.37 -5.57
C PRO A 31 4.90 -10.29 -5.98
N PHE A 32 5.47 -11.40 -6.49
CA PHE A 32 6.86 -11.41 -6.92
C PHE A 32 7.04 -11.19 -8.42
N ASP A 33 5.96 -11.15 -9.20
CA ASP A 33 6.00 -10.79 -10.61
C ASP A 33 5.92 -9.26 -10.68
N PRO A 34 6.98 -8.57 -11.16
CA PRO A 34 6.99 -7.11 -11.11
C PRO A 34 5.84 -6.47 -11.88
N TYR A 35 5.44 -7.04 -13.00
CA TYR A 35 4.34 -6.47 -13.79
C TYR A 35 3.00 -6.67 -13.09
N GLN A 36 2.73 -7.88 -12.61
CA GLN A 36 1.50 -8.14 -11.88
C GLN A 36 1.45 -7.37 -10.57
N ASN A 37 2.61 -7.24 -9.89
CA ASN A 37 2.67 -6.50 -8.63
C ASN A 37 2.31 -5.03 -8.85
N LEU A 38 2.88 -4.39 -9.88
CA LEU A 38 2.60 -2.98 -10.17
C LEU A 38 1.14 -2.77 -10.59
N ASP A 39 0.62 -3.66 -11.43
CA ASP A 39 -0.78 -3.57 -11.85
C ASP A 39 -1.72 -3.78 -10.66
N GLY A 40 -1.46 -4.79 -9.86
CA GLY A 40 -2.26 -5.06 -8.66
C GLY A 40 -2.19 -3.92 -7.66
N GLY A 41 -1.00 -3.33 -7.50
CA GLY A 41 -0.81 -2.18 -6.62
C GLY A 41 -1.59 -0.97 -7.08
N ALA A 42 -1.57 -0.69 -8.39
CA ALA A 42 -2.32 0.43 -8.94
C ALA A 42 -3.82 0.26 -8.77
N ARG A 43 -4.33 -0.94 -9.01
CA ARG A 43 -5.76 -1.24 -8.82
C ARG A 43 -6.15 -1.10 -7.37
N TYR A 44 -5.32 -1.60 -6.47
CA TYR A 44 -5.59 -1.53 -5.04
C TYR A 44 -5.58 -0.08 -4.54
N LEU A 45 -4.60 0.70 -4.98
CA LEU A 45 -4.53 2.11 -4.61
C LEU A 45 -5.77 2.86 -5.07
N ARG A 46 -6.22 2.59 -6.28
CA ARG A 46 -7.44 3.22 -6.80
C ARG A 46 -8.65 2.84 -5.97
N GLN A 47 -8.76 1.57 -5.55
CA GLN A 47 -9.85 1.13 -4.67
C GLN A 47 -9.84 1.93 -3.37
N GLN A 48 -8.65 2.17 -2.80
CA GLN A 48 -8.54 2.95 -1.59
C GLN A 48 -8.94 4.41 -1.81
N TYR A 49 -8.55 4.97 -2.96
CA TYR A 49 -8.98 6.33 -3.29
C TYR A 49 -10.50 6.43 -3.39
N GLU A 50 -11.13 5.45 -4.03
CA GLU A 50 -12.59 5.46 -4.17
C GLU A 50 -13.29 5.31 -2.83
N GLU A 51 -12.69 4.56 -1.91
CA GLU A 51 -13.26 4.38 -0.58
C GLU A 51 -13.09 5.62 0.30
N PHE A 52 -11.90 6.22 0.29
CA PHE A 52 -11.56 7.27 1.26
C PHE A 52 -11.65 8.69 0.70
N GLY A 53 -11.71 8.85 -0.60
CA GLY A 53 -11.98 10.13 -1.24
C GLY A 53 -10.80 11.07 -1.41
N THR A 54 -9.66 10.79 -0.79
CA THR A 54 -8.46 11.61 -0.97
C THR A 54 -7.25 10.69 -1.21
N TRP A 55 -6.29 11.19 -1.98
CA TRP A 55 -5.07 10.43 -2.24
C TRP A 55 -4.24 10.22 -0.99
N ARG A 56 -4.23 11.21 -0.09
CA ARG A 56 -3.48 11.11 1.16
C ARG A 56 -3.98 9.92 1.98
N LEU A 57 -5.28 9.80 2.15
CA LEU A 57 -5.87 8.67 2.87
C LEU A 57 -5.73 7.36 2.10
N ALA A 58 -5.82 7.43 0.76
CA ALA A 58 -5.62 6.24 -0.07
C ALA A 58 -4.21 5.68 0.12
N LEU A 59 -3.20 6.54 0.15
CA LEU A 59 -1.83 6.11 0.38
C LEU A 59 -1.64 5.53 1.79
N ALA A 60 -2.27 6.14 2.78
CA ALA A 60 -2.23 5.61 4.14
C ALA A 60 -2.87 4.22 4.19
N ALA A 61 -4.01 4.04 3.54
CA ALA A 61 -4.68 2.75 3.49
C ALA A 61 -3.88 1.72 2.68
N TYR A 62 -3.21 2.17 1.63
CA TYR A 62 -2.34 1.31 0.84
C TYR A 62 -1.21 0.75 1.70
N ASN A 63 -0.61 1.57 2.54
CA ASN A 63 0.50 1.17 3.39
C ASN A 63 0.04 0.41 4.63
N ALA A 64 -0.94 0.93 5.35
CA ALA A 64 -1.33 0.40 6.66
C ALA A 64 -2.57 -0.49 6.62
N GLY A 65 -3.30 -0.51 5.51
CA GLY A 65 -4.56 -1.22 5.38
C GLY A 65 -5.76 -0.32 5.61
N PRO A 66 -6.88 -0.57 4.89
CA PRO A 66 -8.08 0.27 5.05
C PRO A 66 -8.68 0.19 6.44
N GLY A 67 -8.54 -0.95 7.13
CA GLY A 67 -9.06 -1.08 8.49
C GLY A 67 -8.40 -0.12 9.46
N ALA A 68 -7.10 0.11 9.31
CA ALA A 68 -6.38 1.05 10.17
C ALA A 68 -6.85 2.49 9.93
N VAL A 69 -7.03 2.87 8.65
CA VAL A 69 -7.51 4.20 8.31
C VAL A 69 -8.92 4.42 8.86
N GLN A 70 -9.78 3.41 8.74
CA GLN A 70 -11.15 3.48 9.28
C GLN A 70 -11.12 3.61 10.80
N ARG A 71 -10.28 2.83 11.47
CA ARG A 71 -10.18 2.83 12.93
C ARG A 71 -9.79 4.20 13.47
N TYR A 72 -8.82 4.85 12.82
CA TYR A 72 -8.31 6.12 13.29
C TYR A 72 -9.02 7.32 12.66
N GLY A 73 -9.89 7.09 11.69
CA GLY A 73 -10.59 8.18 11.01
C GLY A 73 -9.65 9.08 10.21
N GLY A 74 -8.51 8.55 9.78
CA GLY A 74 -7.50 9.31 9.05
C GLY A 74 -6.22 8.52 8.97
N VAL A 75 -5.09 9.21 8.70
CA VAL A 75 -3.79 8.55 8.66
C VAL A 75 -3.49 8.00 10.04
N PRO A 76 -3.26 6.66 10.16
CA PRO A 76 -2.95 6.07 11.45
C PRO A 76 -1.63 6.64 12.00
N PRO A 77 -1.49 6.73 13.34
CA PRO A 77 -0.27 7.30 13.93
C PRO A 77 0.88 6.29 13.95
N TYR A 78 1.03 5.52 12.89
CA TYR A 78 2.14 4.58 12.73
C TYR A 78 3.30 5.31 12.08
N ARG A 79 4.50 5.16 12.66
CA ARG A 79 5.69 5.82 12.12
C ARG A 79 5.90 5.48 10.64
N GLU A 80 5.81 4.22 10.29
CA GLU A 80 6.01 3.78 8.90
C GLU A 80 4.99 4.41 7.96
N THR A 81 3.71 4.40 8.34
CA THR A 81 2.66 4.94 7.48
C THR A 81 2.76 6.44 7.33
N ARG A 82 3.01 7.15 8.42
CA ARG A 82 3.17 8.61 8.38
C ARG A 82 4.37 9.00 7.51
N ASN A 83 5.47 8.27 7.64
CA ASN A 83 6.65 8.51 6.84
C ASN A 83 6.39 8.19 5.36
N TYR A 84 5.71 7.10 5.09
CA TYR A 84 5.35 6.70 3.72
C TYR A 84 4.52 7.79 3.04
N VAL A 85 3.48 8.28 3.70
CA VAL A 85 2.61 9.31 3.15
C VAL A 85 3.40 10.60 2.92
N ARG A 86 4.26 10.98 3.86
CA ARG A 86 5.07 12.18 3.73
C ARG A 86 6.02 12.09 2.54
N VAL A 87 6.68 10.94 2.36
CA VAL A 87 7.65 10.77 1.27
C VAL A 87 6.95 10.73 -0.08
N VAL A 88 5.84 10.02 -0.18
CA VAL A 88 5.15 9.84 -1.46
C VAL A 88 4.28 11.04 -1.80
N TRP A 89 3.54 11.56 -0.85
CA TRP A 89 2.57 12.63 -1.09
C TRP A 89 3.13 14.02 -0.77
N GLY A 90 4.12 14.10 0.10
CA GLY A 90 4.77 15.37 0.42
C GLY A 90 4.20 16.08 1.64
N SER A 91 3.36 15.42 2.40
CA SER A 91 2.81 16.07 3.59
C SER A 91 2.46 15.10 4.69
#